data_620ac9429e822d74dd9b1c62a1eeffec
#
_entry.id   620ac9429e822d74dd9b1c62a1eeffec
#
_cell.length_a   1.000
_cell.length_b   1.000
_cell.length_c   1.000
_cell.angle_alpha   90.00
_cell.angle_beta   90.00
_cell.angle_gamma   90.00
#
_symmetry.space_group_name_H-M   'P 1'
#
loop_
_entity.id
_entity.type
_entity.pdbx_description
1 polymer ?
#
loop_
_entity_poly.entity_id
_entity_poly.type
_entity_poly.pdbx_seq_one_letter_code
_entity_poly.pdbx_strand_id
1 'polypeptide(L)'
;MSKQTPPTPAARSVRRKRLTAEREREILDATFELVAEVGYDHATVDEVARRTRSSTATLYRQWDNKPTLVITALRTRKYPPLPPIDTGELRGDLVALARHMPPPHPAGTPTLGIWQAVMSDPALAQALRDVLLAPYLKALHTILERHVERGAIRPDNPALEHAEMFLLGSFFIEKLFNGEEATAQQLIAVMDALLLPALTADTTR
;
A
#
# COMPACT_ATOMS: atom_id res chain seq x y z
N MET A 1 54.94 -3.44 41.88
CA MET A 1 54.06 -4.53 41.39
C MET A 1 52.78 -3.88 40.79
N SER A 2 52.83 -3.57 39.51
CA SER A 2 51.72 -2.94 38.80
C SER A 2 50.78 -4.02 38.26
N LYS A 3 49.49 -4.01 38.72
CA LYS A 3 48.45 -4.88 38.20
C LYS A 3 47.96 -4.33 36.86
N GLN A 4 48.25 -5.04 35.77
CA GLN A 4 47.63 -4.81 34.46
C GLN A 4 46.22 -5.37 34.48
N THR A 5 45.24 -4.49 34.23
CA THR A 5 43.83 -4.84 33.98
C THR A 5 43.71 -5.42 32.54
N PRO A 6 43.05 -6.56 32.31
CA PRO A 6 42.87 -7.09 30.99
C PRO A 6 41.87 -6.24 30.16
N PRO A 7 42.05 -6.12 28.84
CA PRO A 7 41.17 -5.32 28.00
C PRO A 7 39.78 -5.97 27.89
N THR A 8 38.76 -5.16 28.07
CA THR A 8 37.35 -5.50 27.85
C THR A 8 37.13 -5.98 26.39
N PRO A 9 36.47 -7.12 26.16
CA PRO A 9 36.17 -7.55 24.80
C PRO A 9 35.25 -6.56 24.11
N ALA A 10 35.74 -5.97 23.02
CA ALA A 10 34.99 -5.11 22.15
C ALA A 10 33.72 -5.84 21.67
N ALA A 11 32.57 -5.28 21.95
CA ALA A 11 31.28 -5.73 21.45
C ALA A 11 31.31 -5.78 19.92
N ARG A 12 31.40 -6.99 19.36
CA ARG A 12 31.17 -7.21 17.91
C ARG A 12 29.77 -6.78 17.59
N SER A 13 29.61 -5.59 17.01
CA SER A 13 28.38 -5.16 16.38
C SER A 13 28.09 -6.16 15.25
N VAL A 14 27.13 -7.04 15.49
CA VAL A 14 26.57 -7.92 14.45
C VAL A 14 25.89 -7.01 13.45
N ARG A 15 26.61 -6.61 12.42
CA ARG A 15 26.10 -5.89 11.25
C ARG A 15 25.00 -6.76 10.67
N ARG A 16 23.73 -6.44 11.01
CA ARG A 16 22.52 -7.14 10.55
C ARG A 16 22.56 -7.16 9.02
N LYS A 17 22.87 -8.31 8.45
CA LYS A 17 22.96 -8.50 7.01
C LYS A 17 21.55 -8.36 6.43
N ARG A 18 21.24 -7.21 5.81
CA ARG A 18 20.01 -7.03 5.03
C ARG A 18 19.99 -8.05 3.90
N LEU A 19 18.83 -8.55 3.55
CA LEU A 19 18.65 -9.37 2.35
C LEU A 19 19.13 -8.57 1.13
N THR A 20 19.71 -9.25 0.15
CA THR A 20 19.97 -8.64 -1.16
C THR A 20 18.63 -8.40 -1.86
N ALA A 21 18.56 -7.42 -2.75
CA ALA A 21 17.34 -7.12 -3.52
C ALA A 21 16.85 -8.34 -4.33
N GLU A 22 17.78 -9.15 -4.85
CA GLU A 22 17.48 -10.40 -5.55
C GLU A 22 16.81 -11.43 -4.63
N ARG A 23 17.37 -11.59 -3.43
CA ARG A 23 16.86 -12.52 -2.43
C ARG A 23 15.50 -12.09 -1.89
N GLU A 24 15.31 -10.80 -1.69
CA GLU A 24 14.04 -10.21 -1.29
C GLU A 24 12.98 -10.49 -2.37
N ARG A 25 13.29 -10.26 -3.64
CA ARG A 25 12.39 -10.55 -4.76
C ARG A 25 12.02 -12.01 -4.84
N GLU A 26 12.98 -12.92 -4.73
CA GLU A 26 12.72 -14.38 -4.72
C GLU A 26 11.71 -14.78 -3.64
N ILE A 27 11.86 -14.24 -2.43
CA ILE A 27 10.96 -14.54 -1.32
C ILE A 27 9.56 -13.97 -1.59
N LEU A 28 9.47 -12.75 -2.10
CA LEU A 28 8.19 -12.11 -2.43
C LEU A 28 7.47 -12.83 -3.58
N ASP A 29 8.20 -13.26 -4.62
CA ASP A 29 7.65 -14.04 -5.73
C ASP A 29 7.11 -15.38 -5.22
N ALA A 30 7.88 -16.12 -4.42
CA ALA A 30 7.43 -17.39 -3.82
C ALA A 30 6.23 -17.21 -2.88
N THR A 31 6.17 -16.09 -2.16
CA THR A 31 5.01 -15.75 -1.31
C THR A 31 3.77 -15.51 -2.15
N PHE A 32 3.89 -14.73 -3.22
CA PHE A 32 2.79 -14.46 -4.14
C PHE A 32 2.26 -15.74 -4.78
N GLU A 33 3.16 -16.61 -5.27
CA GLU A 33 2.80 -17.89 -5.88
C GLU A 33 2.11 -18.82 -4.88
N LEU A 34 2.62 -18.92 -3.65
CA LEU A 34 1.99 -19.73 -2.61
C LEU A 34 0.57 -19.24 -2.30
N VAL A 35 0.37 -17.93 -2.14
CA VAL A 35 -0.97 -17.37 -1.90
C VAL A 35 -1.89 -17.61 -3.10
N ALA A 36 -1.35 -17.59 -4.32
CA ALA A 36 -2.09 -17.91 -5.53
C ALA A 36 -2.58 -19.38 -5.57
N GLU A 37 -1.74 -20.28 -5.10
CA GLU A 37 -2.02 -21.73 -5.10
C GLU A 37 -3.03 -22.15 -4.01
N VAL A 38 -2.85 -21.65 -2.78
CA VAL A 38 -3.60 -22.17 -1.62
C VAL A 38 -4.48 -21.14 -0.92
N GLY A 39 -4.47 -19.89 -1.35
CA GLY A 39 -5.17 -18.78 -0.71
C GLY A 39 -4.43 -18.23 0.52
N TYR A 40 -4.89 -17.05 1.00
CA TYR A 40 -4.25 -16.36 2.12
C TYR A 40 -4.25 -17.22 3.41
N ASP A 41 -5.38 -17.83 3.76
CA ASP A 41 -5.52 -18.54 5.04
C ASP A 41 -4.55 -19.73 5.16
N HIS A 42 -4.41 -20.50 4.10
CA HIS A 42 -3.56 -21.70 4.07
C HIS A 42 -2.08 -21.41 3.76
N ALA A 43 -1.75 -20.23 3.22
CA ALA A 43 -0.36 -19.85 3.02
C ALA A 43 0.31 -19.60 4.38
N THR A 44 1.44 -20.26 4.64
CA THR A 44 2.21 -20.10 5.88
C THR A 44 3.60 -19.56 5.63
N VAL A 45 4.14 -18.80 6.61
CA VAL A 45 5.52 -18.28 6.56
C VAL A 45 6.53 -19.43 6.53
N ASP A 46 6.23 -20.56 7.18
CA ASP A 46 7.08 -21.76 7.17
C ASP A 46 7.20 -22.37 5.77
N GLU A 47 6.10 -22.43 5.03
CA GLU A 47 6.12 -22.93 3.65
C GLU A 47 6.87 -21.99 2.70
N VAL A 48 6.72 -20.66 2.85
CA VAL A 48 7.55 -19.69 2.12
C VAL A 48 9.03 -19.89 2.45
N ALA A 49 9.37 -20.03 3.73
CA ALA A 49 10.74 -20.26 4.17
C ALA A 49 11.32 -21.54 3.55
N ARG A 50 10.53 -22.62 3.53
CA ARG A 50 10.92 -23.92 2.92
C ARG A 50 11.17 -23.76 1.41
N ARG A 51 10.23 -23.13 0.66
CA ARG A 51 10.36 -22.92 -0.79
C ARG A 51 11.59 -22.10 -1.15
N THR A 52 11.89 -21.10 -0.35
CA THR A 52 13.01 -20.18 -0.59
C THR A 52 14.31 -20.58 0.13
N ARG A 53 14.34 -21.72 0.82
CA ARG A 53 15.49 -22.13 1.64
C ARG A 53 15.96 -21.03 2.60
N SER A 54 15.02 -20.32 3.20
CA SER A 54 15.22 -19.28 4.20
C SER A 54 14.84 -19.83 5.58
N SER A 55 15.24 -19.15 6.65
CA SER A 55 14.66 -19.40 7.96
C SER A 55 13.45 -18.51 8.19
N THR A 56 12.43 -19.01 8.89
CA THR A 56 11.26 -18.22 9.33
C THR A 56 11.69 -16.99 10.13
N ALA A 57 12.73 -17.12 10.96
CA ALA A 57 13.30 -16.00 11.71
C ALA A 57 13.83 -14.87 10.78
N THR A 58 14.36 -15.23 9.59
CA THR A 58 14.79 -14.24 8.61
C THR A 58 13.60 -13.52 8.01
N LEU A 59 12.52 -14.24 7.69
CA LEU A 59 11.30 -13.68 7.14
C LEU A 59 10.61 -12.74 8.14
N TYR A 60 10.41 -13.18 9.38
CA TYR A 60 9.81 -12.35 10.43
C TYR A 60 10.66 -11.09 10.76
N ARG A 61 11.98 -11.19 10.68
CA ARG A 61 12.84 -10.02 10.87
C ARG A 61 12.70 -8.99 9.75
N GLN A 62 12.41 -9.42 8.53
CA GLN A 62 12.30 -8.53 7.37
C GLN A 62 10.89 -7.93 7.21
N TRP A 63 9.86 -8.72 7.47
CA TRP A 63 8.46 -8.33 7.22
C TRP A 63 7.55 -8.35 8.45
N ASP A 64 8.13 -8.59 9.64
CA ASP A 64 7.44 -8.57 10.93
C ASP A 64 6.38 -9.67 11.10
N ASN A 65 5.47 -9.82 10.15
CA ASN A 65 4.38 -10.79 10.21
C ASN A 65 3.95 -11.28 8.81
N LYS A 66 3.10 -12.34 8.76
CA LYS A 66 2.55 -12.90 7.53
C LYS A 66 1.76 -11.85 6.72
N PRO A 67 0.84 -11.05 7.30
CA PRO A 67 0.14 -10.01 6.57
C PRO A 67 1.07 -9.06 5.81
N THR A 68 2.07 -8.51 6.48
CA THR A 68 3.05 -7.59 5.87
C THR A 68 3.83 -8.25 4.73
N LEU A 69 4.27 -9.50 4.91
CA LEU A 69 4.93 -10.28 3.86
C LEU A 69 4.04 -10.43 2.62
N VAL A 70 2.79 -10.88 2.82
CA VAL A 70 1.83 -11.12 1.73
C VAL A 70 1.46 -9.83 0.99
N ILE A 71 1.16 -8.74 1.70
CA ILE A 71 0.81 -7.47 1.07
C ILE A 71 2.03 -6.87 0.36
N THR A 72 3.25 -7.03 0.90
CA THR A 72 4.48 -6.61 0.22
C THR A 72 4.70 -7.39 -1.08
N ALA A 73 4.46 -8.70 -1.07
CA ALA A 73 4.55 -9.55 -2.26
C ALA A 73 3.53 -9.12 -3.33
N LEU A 74 2.28 -8.88 -2.92
CA LEU A 74 1.24 -8.38 -3.80
C LEU A 74 1.63 -7.05 -4.43
N ARG A 75 2.06 -6.09 -3.61
CA ARG A 75 2.49 -4.76 -4.06
C ARG A 75 3.62 -4.86 -5.08
N THR A 76 4.67 -5.58 -4.75
CA THR A 76 5.87 -5.67 -5.59
C THR A 76 5.58 -6.31 -6.94
N ARG A 77 4.68 -7.30 -6.98
CA ARG A 77 4.36 -8.04 -8.19
C ARG A 77 3.37 -7.32 -9.12
N LYS A 78 2.43 -6.56 -8.55
CA LYS A 78 1.28 -6.02 -9.29
C LYS A 78 1.27 -4.51 -9.43
N TYR A 79 1.96 -3.78 -8.55
CA TYR A 79 1.84 -2.33 -8.48
C TYR A 79 3.21 -1.66 -8.61
N PRO A 80 3.51 -1.03 -9.74
CA PRO A 80 4.74 -0.26 -9.89
C PRO A 80 4.77 0.91 -8.90
N PRO A 81 5.96 1.43 -8.57
CA PRO A 81 6.07 2.62 -7.76
C PRO A 81 5.28 3.78 -8.36
N LEU A 82 4.57 4.52 -7.50
CA LEU A 82 3.84 5.71 -7.91
C LEU A 82 4.83 6.81 -8.32
N PRO A 83 4.76 7.33 -9.56
CA PRO A 83 5.61 8.43 -9.98
C PRO A 83 5.19 9.74 -9.27
N PRO A 84 6.08 10.73 -9.21
CA PRO A 84 5.68 12.08 -8.79
C PRO A 84 4.57 12.61 -9.71
N ILE A 85 3.51 13.16 -9.09
CA ILE A 85 2.36 13.72 -9.81
C ILE A 85 2.35 15.24 -9.59
N ASP A 86 2.49 16.01 -10.65
CA ASP A 86 2.28 17.46 -10.71
C ASP A 86 2.05 17.88 -12.18
N THR A 87 0.78 17.92 -12.57
CA THR A 87 0.35 18.33 -13.91
C THR A 87 0.11 19.83 -14.02
N GLY A 88 0.13 20.53 -12.88
CA GLY A 88 -0.19 21.95 -12.79
C GLY A 88 -1.66 22.24 -12.49
N GLU A 89 -2.55 21.30 -12.69
CA GLU A 89 -4.01 21.45 -12.50
C GLU A 89 -4.55 20.40 -11.52
N LEU A 90 -5.45 20.80 -10.61
CA LEU A 90 -6.06 19.91 -9.61
C LEU A 90 -6.69 18.67 -10.26
N ARG A 91 -7.51 18.87 -11.28
CA ARG A 91 -8.15 17.76 -11.98
C ARG A 91 -7.12 16.84 -12.63
N GLY A 92 -6.11 17.40 -13.26
CA GLY A 92 -5.03 16.65 -13.91
C GLY A 92 -4.29 15.75 -12.92
N ASP A 93 -3.96 16.28 -11.74
CA ASP A 93 -3.27 15.55 -10.67
C ASP A 93 -4.13 14.42 -10.10
N LEU A 94 -5.41 14.70 -9.82
CA LEU A 94 -6.35 13.70 -9.32
C LEU A 94 -6.58 12.57 -10.35
N VAL A 95 -6.70 12.90 -11.64
CA VAL A 95 -6.83 11.93 -12.73
C VAL A 95 -5.56 11.07 -12.86
N ALA A 96 -4.38 11.69 -12.76
CA ALA A 96 -3.11 10.96 -12.78
C ALA A 96 -3.01 9.99 -11.58
N LEU A 97 -3.40 10.43 -10.39
CA LEU A 97 -3.45 9.57 -9.20
C LEU A 97 -4.42 8.40 -9.41
N ALA A 98 -5.64 8.66 -9.87
CA ALA A 98 -6.66 7.64 -10.12
C ALA A 98 -6.18 6.55 -11.10
N ARG A 99 -5.45 6.92 -12.14
CA ARG A 99 -4.89 5.99 -13.13
C ARG A 99 -3.80 5.08 -12.56
N HIS A 100 -3.14 5.51 -11.49
CA HIS A 100 -2.10 4.73 -10.82
C HIS A 100 -2.63 3.93 -9.62
N MET A 101 -3.87 4.20 -9.19
CA MET A 101 -4.44 3.46 -8.07
C MET A 101 -4.58 1.97 -8.40
N PRO A 102 -4.21 1.10 -7.44
CA PRO A 102 -4.35 -0.32 -7.62
C PRO A 102 -5.83 -0.69 -7.77
N PRO A 103 -6.22 -1.39 -8.84
CA PRO A 103 -7.57 -1.94 -8.87
C PRO A 103 -7.75 -2.89 -7.68
N PRO A 104 -8.93 -2.92 -7.03
CA PRO A 104 -9.18 -3.77 -5.86
C PRO A 104 -8.88 -5.25 -6.13
N HIS A 105 -9.11 -5.70 -7.34
CA HIS A 105 -8.89 -7.07 -7.78
C HIS A 105 -8.25 -7.08 -9.17
N PRO A 106 -6.91 -7.00 -9.30
CA PRO A 106 -6.28 -7.16 -10.61
C PRO A 106 -6.66 -8.52 -11.20
N ALA A 107 -7.14 -8.52 -12.45
CA ALA A 107 -7.53 -9.73 -13.15
C ALA A 107 -6.42 -10.80 -13.05
N GLY A 108 -6.80 -12.04 -12.72
CA GLY A 108 -5.87 -13.16 -12.58
C GLY A 108 -5.04 -13.17 -11.29
N THR A 109 -5.46 -12.43 -10.27
CA THR A 109 -4.87 -12.53 -8.93
C THR A 109 -5.74 -13.33 -7.98
N PRO A 110 -5.16 -14.11 -7.05
CA PRO A 110 -5.86 -14.82 -5.98
C PRO A 110 -6.40 -13.88 -4.90
N THR A 111 -6.67 -12.63 -5.27
CA THR A 111 -6.96 -11.52 -4.36
C THR A 111 -8.34 -11.58 -3.74
N LEU A 112 -9.28 -12.36 -4.31
CA LEU A 112 -10.63 -12.46 -3.73
C LEU A 112 -10.58 -12.96 -2.27
N GLY A 113 -9.74 -13.97 -1.99
CA GLY A 113 -9.53 -14.46 -0.61
C GLY A 113 -8.82 -13.45 0.29
N ILE A 114 -7.89 -12.65 -0.24
CA ILE A 114 -7.22 -11.60 0.54
C ILE A 114 -8.22 -10.53 0.98
N TRP A 115 -9.13 -10.10 0.10
CA TRP A 115 -10.13 -9.09 0.45
C TRP A 115 -11.14 -9.59 1.49
N GLN A 116 -11.57 -10.84 1.41
CA GLN A 116 -12.38 -11.44 2.46
C GLN A 116 -11.62 -11.51 3.79
N ALA A 117 -10.35 -11.88 3.75
CA ALA A 117 -9.50 -11.93 4.93
C ALA A 117 -9.26 -10.54 5.54
N VAL A 118 -9.11 -9.48 4.74
CA VAL A 118 -8.96 -8.08 5.22
C VAL A 118 -10.16 -7.66 6.10
N MET A 119 -11.36 -8.12 5.79
CA MET A 119 -12.55 -7.79 6.59
C MET A 119 -12.59 -8.49 7.95
N SER A 120 -11.85 -9.58 8.11
CA SER A 120 -11.84 -10.40 9.34
C SER A 120 -10.49 -10.43 10.07
N ASP A 121 -9.41 -10.00 9.42
CA ASP A 121 -8.05 -9.94 9.99
C ASP A 121 -7.57 -8.47 10.12
N PRO A 122 -7.64 -7.88 11.33
CA PRO A 122 -7.18 -6.50 11.56
C PRO A 122 -5.71 -6.27 11.22
N ALA A 123 -4.85 -7.29 11.39
CA ALA A 123 -3.43 -7.17 11.05
C ALA A 123 -3.21 -7.12 9.53
N LEU A 124 -4.02 -7.87 8.76
CA LEU A 124 -3.99 -7.81 7.31
C LEU A 124 -4.55 -6.47 6.79
N ALA A 125 -5.62 -5.97 7.41
CA ALA A 125 -6.18 -4.64 7.12
C ALA A 125 -5.15 -3.52 7.39
N GLN A 126 -4.39 -3.63 8.48
CA GLN A 126 -3.32 -2.69 8.79
C GLN A 126 -2.18 -2.79 7.77
N ALA A 127 -1.72 -4.00 7.43
CA ALA A 127 -0.69 -4.19 6.42
C ALA A 127 -1.12 -3.64 5.05
N LEU A 128 -2.39 -3.83 4.68
CA LEU A 128 -2.95 -3.25 3.44
C LEU A 128 -2.83 -1.72 3.44
N ARG A 129 -3.24 -1.07 4.54
CA ARG A 129 -3.13 0.40 4.67
C ARG A 129 -1.68 0.86 4.58
N ASP A 130 -0.79 0.28 5.38
CA ASP A 130 0.57 0.76 5.55
C ASP A 130 1.46 0.45 4.33
N VAL A 131 1.26 -0.70 3.70
CA VAL A 131 2.15 -1.16 2.64
C VAL A 131 1.59 -0.82 1.25
N LEU A 132 0.29 -1.03 1.01
CA LEU A 132 -0.30 -0.84 -0.31
C LEU A 132 -0.89 0.55 -0.49
N LEU A 133 -1.71 1.04 0.45
CA LEU A 133 -2.47 2.27 0.28
C LEU A 133 -1.70 3.54 0.67
N ALA A 134 -0.80 3.46 1.65
CA ALA A 134 -0.08 4.63 2.17
C ALA A 134 0.62 5.49 1.09
N PRO A 135 1.26 4.94 0.04
CA PRO A 135 1.84 5.76 -1.01
C PRO A 135 0.82 6.63 -1.76
N TYR A 136 -0.39 6.09 -1.98
CA TYR A 136 -1.47 6.78 -2.69
C TYR A 136 -2.13 7.85 -1.82
N LEU A 137 -2.36 7.55 -0.54
CA LEU A 137 -2.88 8.50 0.43
C LEU A 137 -1.91 9.66 0.62
N LYS A 138 -0.62 9.38 0.74
CA LYS A 138 0.41 10.41 0.82
C LYS A 138 0.44 11.29 -0.44
N ALA A 139 0.31 10.69 -1.63
CA ALA A 139 0.25 11.43 -2.88
C ALA A 139 -1.00 12.32 -2.95
N LEU A 140 -2.17 11.81 -2.52
CA LEU A 140 -3.39 12.60 -2.43
C LEU A 140 -3.22 13.81 -1.51
N HIS A 141 -2.70 13.62 -0.30
CA HIS A 141 -2.40 14.72 0.62
C HIS A 141 -1.48 15.76 -0.01
N THR A 142 -0.36 15.32 -0.60
CA THR A 142 0.58 16.23 -1.26
C THR A 142 -0.06 17.01 -2.41
N ILE A 143 -0.98 16.37 -3.18
CA ILE A 143 -1.74 17.04 -4.24
C ILE A 143 -2.65 18.11 -3.63
N LEU A 144 -3.46 17.73 -2.63
CA LEU A 144 -4.42 18.64 -2.01
C LEU A 144 -3.73 19.84 -1.34
N GLU A 145 -2.68 19.61 -0.54
CA GLU A 145 -1.88 20.66 0.09
C GLU A 145 -1.32 21.64 -0.94
N ARG A 146 -0.73 21.14 -2.01
CA ARG A 146 -0.18 21.97 -3.10
C ARG A 146 -1.26 22.82 -3.77
N HIS A 147 -2.46 22.29 -3.98
CA HIS A 147 -3.55 23.05 -4.59
C HIS A 147 -4.23 24.02 -3.61
N VAL A 148 -4.15 23.79 -2.31
CA VAL A 148 -4.46 24.80 -1.28
C VAL A 148 -3.44 25.96 -1.35
N GLU A 149 -2.15 25.65 -1.40
CA GLU A 149 -1.09 26.68 -1.54
C GLU A 149 -1.21 27.48 -2.83
N ARG A 150 -1.65 26.86 -3.93
CA ARG A 150 -1.90 27.52 -5.22
C ARG A 150 -3.22 28.31 -5.25
N GLY A 151 -4.05 28.24 -4.22
CA GLY A 151 -5.34 28.91 -4.11
C GLY A 151 -6.45 28.28 -4.94
N ALA A 152 -6.25 27.07 -5.48
CA ALA A 152 -7.27 26.32 -6.21
C ALA A 152 -8.30 25.64 -5.28
N ILE A 153 -7.91 25.40 -4.02
CA ILE A 153 -8.76 24.85 -2.96
C ILE A 153 -8.65 25.78 -1.76
N ARG A 154 -9.76 26.09 -1.12
CA ARG A 154 -9.77 26.86 0.11
C ARG A 154 -9.21 26.02 1.29
N PRO A 155 -8.37 26.59 2.17
CA PRO A 155 -7.78 25.84 3.28
C PRO A 155 -8.79 25.34 4.32
N ASP A 156 -9.96 25.95 4.40
CA ASP A 156 -11.07 25.58 5.27
C ASP A 156 -12.18 24.75 4.56
N ASN A 157 -11.90 24.23 3.37
CA ASN A 157 -12.86 23.43 2.62
C ASN A 157 -13.10 22.07 3.33
N PRO A 158 -14.35 21.76 3.76
CA PRO A 158 -14.63 20.52 4.50
C PRO A 158 -14.42 19.25 3.67
N ALA A 159 -14.42 19.35 2.32
CA ALA A 159 -14.16 18.19 1.46
C ALA A 159 -12.71 17.64 1.61
N LEU A 160 -11.78 18.45 2.11
CA LEU A 160 -10.40 18.01 2.36
C LEU A 160 -10.35 16.85 3.37
N GLU A 161 -11.14 16.91 4.44
CA GLU A 161 -11.18 15.86 5.47
C GLU A 161 -11.79 14.55 4.96
N HIS A 162 -12.57 14.60 3.89
CA HIS A 162 -13.29 13.44 3.36
C HIS A 162 -12.71 12.88 2.07
N ALA A 163 -11.71 13.55 1.49
CA ALA A 163 -11.15 13.18 0.19
C ALA A 163 -10.56 11.75 0.17
N GLU A 164 -9.90 11.32 1.25
CA GLU A 164 -9.38 9.95 1.37
C GLU A 164 -10.48 8.91 1.39
N MET A 165 -11.47 9.11 2.26
CA MET A 165 -12.60 8.19 2.40
C MET A 165 -13.39 8.11 1.10
N PHE A 166 -13.57 9.24 0.40
CA PHE A 166 -14.19 9.27 -0.91
C PHE A 166 -13.42 8.43 -1.93
N LEU A 167 -12.11 8.66 -2.03
CA LEU A 167 -11.25 7.97 -3.00
C LEU A 167 -11.24 6.47 -2.76
N LEU A 168 -10.99 6.04 -1.52
CA LEU A 168 -10.96 4.62 -1.16
C LEU A 168 -12.34 3.97 -1.24
N GLY A 169 -13.38 4.65 -0.74
CA GLY A 169 -14.75 4.13 -0.72
C GLY A 169 -15.29 3.86 -2.11
N SER A 170 -14.99 4.72 -3.07
CA SER A 170 -15.44 4.56 -4.46
C SER A 170 -14.96 3.23 -5.08
N PHE A 171 -13.77 2.77 -4.73
CA PHE A 171 -13.26 1.46 -5.19
C PHE A 171 -14.02 0.28 -4.61
N PHE A 172 -14.36 0.32 -3.33
CA PHE A 172 -15.03 -0.80 -2.65
C PHE A 172 -16.50 -0.90 -3.01
N ILE A 173 -17.16 0.24 -3.17
CA ILE A 173 -18.59 0.31 -3.43
C ILE A 173 -18.93 -0.25 -4.81
N GLU A 174 -18.14 0.04 -5.83
CA GLU A 174 -18.37 -0.47 -7.19
C GLU A 174 -18.47 -2.00 -7.21
N LYS A 175 -17.54 -2.68 -6.54
CA LYS A 175 -17.55 -4.14 -6.42
C LYS A 175 -18.78 -4.66 -5.68
N LEU A 176 -19.17 -3.97 -4.61
CA LEU A 176 -20.31 -4.39 -3.79
C LEU A 176 -21.64 -4.29 -4.53
N PHE A 177 -21.86 -3.20 -5.27
CA PHE A 177 -23.16 -2.92 -5.91
C PHE A 177 -23.28 -3.48 -7.32
N ASN A 178 -22.22 -3.40 -8.12
CA ASN A 178 -22.25 -3.78 -9.52
C ASN A 178 -21.60 -5.14 -9.80
N GLY A 179 -20.94 -5.73 -8.80
CA GLY A 179 -20.22 -6.99 -8.95
C GLY A 179 -18.94 -6.88 -9.80
N GLU A 180 -18.72 -5.73 -10.39
CA GLU A 180 -17.59 -5.41 -11.27
C GLU A 180 -16.48 -4.70 -10.53
N GLU A 181 -15.28 -4.76 -11.08
CA GLU A 181 -14.15 -4.05 -10.50
C GLU A 181 -14.15 -2.59 -10.93
N ALA A 182 -13.92 -1.68 -9.97
CA ALA A 182 -13.77 -0.28 -10.28
C ALA A 182 -12.63 -0.05 -11.26
N THR A 183 -12.93 0.54 -12.39
CA THR A 183 -11.94 0.98 -13.36
C THR A 183 -11.45 2.39 -13.02
N ALA A 184 -10.23 2.74 -13.48
CA ALA A 184 -9.76 4.11 -13.36
C ALA A 184 -10.74 5.12 -14.01
N GLN A 185 -11.41 4.72 -15.09
CA GLN A 185 -12.38 5.59 -15.78
C GLN A 185 -13.64 5.85 -14.94
N GLN A 186 -14.17 4.83 -14.26
CA GLN A 186 -15.31 5.00 -13.33
C GLN A 186 -14.91 5.89 -12.15
N LEU A 187 -13.73 5.64 -11.56
CA LEU A 187 -13.22 6.50 -10.49
C LEU A 187 -13.09 7.96 -10.94
N ILE A 188 -12.53 8.21 -12.12
CA ILE A 188 -12.40 9.55 -12.70
C ILE A 188 -13.80 10.18 -12.89
N ALA A 189 -14.79 9.44 -13.40
CA ALA A 189 -16.14 9.94 -13.58
C ALA A 189 -16.79 10.36 -12.24
N VAL A 190 -16.62 9.55 -11.20
CA VAL A 190 -17.13 9.86 -9.85
C VAL A 190 -16.37 11.04 -9.23
N MET A 191 -15.07 11.13 -9.43
CA MET A 191 -14.27 12.28 -9.00
C MET A 191 -14.70 13.57 -9.69
N ASP A 192 -14.92 13.56 -11.01
CA ASP A 192 -15.38 14.72 -11.77
C ASP A 192 -16.80 15.16 -11.34
N ALA A 193 -17.65 14.20 -11.01
CA ALA A 193 -19.03 14.48 -10.62
C ALA A 193 -19.20 14.97 -9.18
N LEU A 194 -18.35 14.50 -8.25
CA LEU A 194 -18.55 14.72 -6.81
C LEU A 194 -17.35 15.39 -6.12
N LEU A 195 -16.17 14.79 -6.22
CA LEU A 195 -15.01 15.25 -5.43
C LEU A 195 -14.48 16.59 -5.93
N LEU A 196 -14.27 16.72 -7.23
CA LEU A 196 -13.73 17.95 -7.82
C LEU A 196 -14.65 19.16 -7.59
N PRO A 197 -15.97 19.09 -7.84
CA PRO A 197 -16.90 20.17 -7.48
C PRO A 197 -16.88 20.50 -5.99
N ALA A 198 -16.83 19.50 -5.10
CA ALA A 198 -16.79 19.71 -3.66
C ALA A 198 -15.50 20.42 -3.21
N LEU A 199 -14.35 20.07 -3.78
CA LEU A 199 -13.05 20.69 -3.48
C LEU A 199 -12.96 22.13 -4.01
N THR A 200 -13.66 22.46 -5.11
CA THR A 200 -13.60 23.77 -5.77
C THR A 200 -14.80 24.67 -5.45
N ALA A 201 -15.79 24.16 -4.70
CA ALA A 201 -16.97 24.94 -4.33
C ALA A 201 -16.61 26.15 -3.45
N ASP A 202 -17.06 27.32 -3.85
CA ASP A 202 -17.14 28.51 -2.98
C ASP A 202 -18.25 28.30 -1.95
N THR A 203 -17.92 27.74 -0.79
CA THR A 203 -18.89 27.58 0.29
C THR A 203 -19.09 28.93 0.99
N THR A 204 -19.68 29.89 0.28
CA THR A 204 -20.19 31.10 0.90
C THR A 204 -21.56 30.78 1.49
N ARG A 205 -21.63 30.50 2.77
CA ARG A 205 -22.81 30.63 3.61
C ARG A 205 -22.55 31.65 4.70
#